data_09d0870b9973f9c1def1aa065b662a28
#
_entry.id   09d0870b9973f9c1def1aa065b662a28
#
_cell.length_a   1.000
_cell.length_b   1.000
_cell.length_c   1.000
_cell.angle_alpha   90.00
_cell.angle_beta   90.00
_cell.angle_gamma   90.00
#
_symmetry.space_group_name_H-M   'P 1'
#
loop_
_entity.id
_entity.type
_entity.pdbx_description
1 polymer ?
#
loop_
_entity_poly.entity_id
_entity_poly.type
_entity_poly.pdbx_seq_one_letter_code
_entity_poly.pdbx_strand_id
1 'polypeptide(L)'
;MKFINNHKQSLHTLFLILLLSTLGGVGGGLTSCSDDDDSPATPSYLKKGKATVPEKWVAPDYSLYELTMSVQVQLGDTLKDFQSSGDMMCATINDEVRAVTKPMVNGTIIYYPLSIAGNGGDMTVSLHYYCDILHRIYTISNWTLFNAAAAPTGESGWYKPKFTTTQ
;
A
#
# COMPACT_ATOMS: atom_id res chain seq x y z
N MET A 1 -28.04 36.42 12.33
CA MET A 1 -27.01 36.67 11.32
C MET A 1 -26.93 35.43 10.44
N LYS A 2 -27.53 35.48 9.24
CA LYS A 2 -27.64 34.37 8.29
C LYS A 2 -26.46 34.43 7.32
N PHE A 3 -25.63 33.38 7.22
CA PHE A 3 -24.73 33.19 6.11
C PHE A 3 -25.28 32.10 5.21
N ILE A 4 -25.58 32.48 4.00
CA ILE A 4 -26.26 31.73 2.96
C ILE A 4 -25.19 30.94 2.17
N ASN A 5 -25.41 29.65 2.06
CA ASN A 5 -24.73 28.72 1.17
C ASN A 5 -25.04 29.05 -0.29
N ASN A 6 -24.00 29.35 -1.08
CA ASN A 6 -24.09 29.46 -2.53
C ASN A 6 -22.86 28.82 -3.18
N HIS A 7 -22.83 27.47 -3.25
CA HIS A 7 -21.85 26.76 -4.06
C HIS A 7 -22.39 25.43 -4.60
N LYS A 8 -23.55 25.47 -5.26
CA LYS A 8 -24.10 24.30 -5.98
C LYS A 8 -24.74 24.67 -7.29
N GLN A 9 -24.09 25.47 -8.15
CA GLN A 9 -24.53 25.65 -9.54
C GLN A 9 -23.36 26.07 -10.43
N SER A 10 -22.43 25.18 -10.74
CA SER A 10 -21.47 25.42 -11.82
C SER A 10 -20.89 24.16 -12.46
N LEU A 11 -21.55 23.00 -12.36
CA LEU A 11 -21.03 21.76 -12.96
C LEU A 11 -21.92 21.15 -14.04
N HIS A 12 -23.03 21.77 -14.40
CA HIS A 12 -23.94 21.21 -15.44
C HIS A 12 -23.94 21.94 -16.78
N THR A 13 -23.15 22.99 -16.96
CA THR A 13 -23.18 23.80 -18.19
C THR A 13 -22.01 23.54 -19.15
N LEU A 14 -21.09 22.62 -18.81
CA LEU A 14 -19.92 22.31 -19.65
C LEU A 14 -20.06 21.01 -20.48
N PHE A 15 -21.21 20.35 -20.45
CA PHE A 15 -21.39 19.05 -21.12
C PHE A 15 -22.27 19.10 -22.38
N LEU A 16 -22.70 20.29 -22.84
CA LEU A 16 -23.68 20.39 -23.95
C LEU A 16 -23.17 21.05 -25.23
N ILE A 17 -21.87 21.27 -25.42
CA ILE A 17 -21.33 21.92 -26.63
C ILE A 17 -20.29 21.03 -27.35
N LEU A 18 -20.48 19.73 -27.41
CA LEU A 18 -19.60 18.88 -28.24
C LEU A 18 -20.35 17.79 -29.04
N LEU A 19 -21.47 18.14 -29.62
CA LEU A 19 -22.24 17.22 -30.46
C LEU A 19 -22.86 17.95 -31.64
N LEU A 20 -22.02 18.45 -32.56
CA LEU A 20 -22.44 18.74 -33.97
C LEU A 20 -21.22 19.17 -34.78
N SER A 21 -20.51 18.24 -35.40
CA SER A 21 -19.83 18.41 -36.68
C SER A 21 -19.09 17.15 -37.08
N THR A 22 -19.76 16.20 -37.74
CA THR A 22 -19.06 15.24 -38.58
C THR A 22 -19.99 14.81 -39.70
N LEU A 23 -19.90 15.46 -40.83
CA LEU A 23 -20.29 14.88 -42.14
C LEU A 23 -19.31 15.42 -43.18
N GLY A 24 -18.56 14.52 -43.81
CA GLY A 24 -17.93 14.79 -45.10
C GLY A 24 -16.43 14.50 -45.15
N GLY A 25 -16.02 13.44 -45.88
CA GLY A 25 -14.66 13.32 -46.39
C GLY A 25 -14.16 11.88 -46.52
N VAL A 26 -14.50 11.22 -47.62
CA VAL A 26 -13.87 9.99 -48.13
C VAL A 26 -12.48 10.34 -48.63
N GLY A 27 -11.44 9.63 -48.20
CA GLY A 27 -10.09 9.76 -48.72
C GLY A 27 -9.11 8.83 -48.02
N GLY A 28 -8.67 7.77 -48.73
CA GLY A 28 -7.79 6.73 -48.18
C GLY A 28 -6.40 7.20 -47.77
N GLY A 29 -5.84 6.49 -46.83
CA GLY A 29 -4.46 6.62 -46.37
C GLY A 29 -4.27 5.78 -45.14
N LEU A 30 -3.88 4.51 -45.32
CA LEU A 30 -3.37 3.68 -44.20
C LEU A 30 -2.02 4.23 -43.76
N THR A 31 -2.00 5.26 -42.96
CA THR A 31 -0.83 5.58 -42.15
C THR A 31 -1.08 4.94 -40.79
N SER A 32 -0.39 3.81 -40.58
CA SER A 32 -0.13 3.25 -39.25
C SER A 32 0.57 4.34 -38.43
N CYS A 33 -0.18 5.11 -37.68
CA CYS A 33 0.38 5.82 -36.54
C CYS A 33 0.66 4.75 -35.51
N SER A 34 1.91 4.33 -35.43
CA SER A 34 2.45 3.79 -34.20
C SER A 34 2.39 4.94 -33.19
N ASP A 35 1.36 4.93 -32.36
CA ASP A 35 1.38 5.67 -31.11
C ASP A 35 2.50 5.05 -30.28
N ASP A 36 3.71 5.60 -30.45
CA ASP A 36 4.78 5.48 -29.48
C ASP A 36 4.29 6.25 -28.24
N ASP A 37 3.43 5.60 -27.45
CA ASP A 37 3.04 6.04 -26.12
C ASP A 37 4.25 5.81 -25.22
N ASP A 38 5.19 6.76 -25.24
CA ASP A 38 6.39 6.84 -24.41
C ASP A 38 6.03 7.08 -22.91
N SER A 39 4.83 6.69 -22.53
CA SER A 39 4.42 6.64 -21.13
C SER A 39 5.24 5.55 -20.43
N PRO A 40 6.05 5.88 -19.41
CA PRO A 40 6.89 4.89 -18.74
C PRO A 40 6.04 3.73 -18.26
N ALA A 41 6.33 2.52 -18.76
CA ALA A 41 5.54 1.33 -18.48
C ALA A 41 5.43 1.13 -16.95
N THR A 42 4.20 1.05 -16.44
CA THR A 42 3.96 0.79 -15.00
C THR A 42 4.72 -0.46 -14.58
N PRO A 43 5.61 -0.37 -13.58
CA PRO A 43 6.39 -1.51 -13.10
C PRO A 43 5.49 -2.71 -12.76
N SER A 44 5.95 -3.92 -13.06
CA SER A 44 5.13 -5.14 -12.88
C SER A 44 4.63 -5.33 -11.45
N TYR A 45 5.40 -4.89 -10.47
CA TYR A 45 5.04 -4.97 -9.05
C TYR A 45 3.91 -4.00 -8.65
N LEU A 46 3.61 -2.97 -9.45
CA LEU A 46 2.48 -2.05 -9.25
C LEU A 46 1.23 -2.44 -10.08
N LYS A 47 1.31 -3.48 -10.90
CA LYS A 47 0.14 -3.97 -11.63
C LYS A 47 -0.78 -4.73 -10.68
N LYS A 48 -2.10 -4.62 -10.87
CA LYS A 48 -3.09 -5.33 -10.08
C LYS A 48 -2.88 -6.85 -10.17
N GLY A 49 -2.82 -7.53 -9.02
CA GLY A 49 -2.72 -8.98 -8.87
C GLY A 49 -4.06 -9.64 -8.56
N LYS A 50 -4.01 -10.80 -7.91
CA LYS A 50 -5.19 -11.59 -7.48
C LYS A 50 -5.04 -12.09 -6.04
N ALA A 51 -4.05 -11.61 -5.29
CA ALA A 51 -3.87 -12.03 -3.90
C ALA A 51 -5.04 -11.59 -3.03
N THR A 52 -5.31 -12.37 -2.02
CA THR A 52 -6.20 -12.06 -0.90
C THR A 52 -5.40 -12.07 0.39
N VAL A 53 -5.95 -11.52 1.46
CA VAL A 53 -5.34 -11.64 2.78
C VAL A 53 -5.25 -13.13 3.13
N PRO A 54 -4.07 -13.67 3.45
CA PRO A 54 -3.92 -15.07 3.86
C PRO A 54 -4.72 -15.35 5.14
N GLU A 55 -5.48 -16.43 5.18
CA GLU A 55 -6.28 -16.83 6.35
C GLU A 55 -5.44 -16.97 7.63
N LYS A 56 -4.18 -17.36 7.48
CA LYS A 56 -3.22 -17.48 8.60
C LYS A 56 -2.76 -16.14 9.20
N TRP A 57 -3.08 -15.00 8.58
CA TRP A 57 -2.72 -13.70 9.12
C TRP A 57 -3.67 -13.30 10.24
N VAL A 58 -3.56 -13.99 11.35
CA VAL A 58 -4.29 -13.75 12.60
C VAL A 58 -3.30 -13.33 13.66
N ALA A 59 -3.66 -12.35 14.48
CA ALA A 59 -2.81 -11.91 15.58
C ALA A 59 -2.47 -13.09 16.50
N PRO A 60 -1.19 -13.24 16.92
CA PRO A 60 -0.80 -14.32 17.80
C PRO A 60 -1.40 -14.16 19.20
N ASP A 61 -1.44 -15.24 19.96
CA ASP A 61 -1.66 -15.16 21.40
C ASP A 61 -0.38 -14.61 22.06
N TYR A 62 -0.40 -13.33 22.40
CA TYR A 62 0.76 -12.64 22.99
C TYR A 62 1.17 -13.21 24.36
N SER A 63 0.29 -13.94 25.06
CA SER A 63 0.62 -14.57 26.34
C SER A 63 1.64 -15.72 26.24
N LEU A 64 1.87 -16.23 25.02
CA LEU A 64 2.84 -17.28 24.74
C LEU A 64 4.28 -16.75 24.55
N TYR A 65 4.47 -15.44 24.59
CA TYR A 65 5.75 -14.79 24.30
C TYR A 65 6.19 -13.88 25.45
N GLU A 66 7.49 -13.91 25.74
CA GLU A 66 8.08 -13.13 26.84
C GLU A 66 8.37 -11.67 26.46
N LEU A 67 8.59 -11.41 25.17
CA LEU A 67 9.08 -10.13 24.65
C LEU A 67 8.21 -9.62 23.50
N THR A 68 8.24 -8.30 23.32
CA THR A 68 7.59 -7.64 22.17
C THR A 68 8.51 -6.59 21.58
N MET A 69 8.74 -6.65 20.26
CA MET A 69 9.41 -5.60 19.49
C MET A 69 8.36 -4.72 18.84
N SER A 70 8.35 -3.42 19.20
CA SER A 70 7.38 -2.46 18.66
C SER A 70 7.99 -1.64 17.53
N VAL A 71 7.34 -1.65 16.36
CA VAL A 71 7.78 -0.90 15.17
C VAL A 71 6.62 -0.10 14.61
N GLN A 72 6.87 1.16 14.28
CA GLN A 72 5.94 2.01 13.54
C GLN A 72 6.35 2.02 12.06
N VAL A 73 5.59 1.38 11.20
CA VAL A 73 5.91 1.27 9.77
C VAL A 73 5.09 2.27 8.98
N GLN A 74 5.75 3.04 8.12
CA GLN A 74 5.14 3.90 7.11
C GLN A 74 5.54 3.40 5.73
N LEU A 75 4.63 3.35 4.77
CA LEU A 75 4.99 2.97 3.41
C LEU A 75 5.83 4.07 2.74
N GLY A 76 6.81 3.63 1.96
CA GLY A 76 7.61 4.51 1.10
C GLY A 76 6.80 5.04 -0.09
N ASP A 77 7.40 5.98 -0.83
CA ASP A 77 6.74 6.74 -1.89
C ASP A 77 6.08 5.89 -2.98
N THR A 78 6.61 4.70 -3.24
CA THR A 78 6.10 3.81 -4.30
C THR A 78 4.73 3.21 -3.98
N LEU A 79 4.44 2.89 -2.72
CA LEU A 79 3.22 2.19 -2.31
C LEU A 79 2.25 3.06 -1.51
N LYS A 80 2.68 4.22 -1.04
CA LYS A 80 1.84 5.11 -0.22
C LYS A 80 0.54 5.53 -0.91
N ASP A 81 0.58 5.71 -2.24
CA ASP A 81 -0.58 6.16 -3.02
C ASP A 81 -1.63 5.06 -3.24
N PHE A 82 -1.28 3.80 -2.90
CA PHE A 82 -2.16 2.64 -2.97
C PHE A 82 -2.68 2.19 -1.60
N GLN A 83 -2.50 2.99 -0.55
CA GLN A 83 -2.97 2.65 0.79
C GLN A 83 -4.49 2.71 0.89
N SER A 84 -5.07 1.73 1.58
CA SER A 84 -6.50 1.64 1.87
C SER A 84 -6.78 1.08 3.26
N SER A 85 -8.01 1.21 3.73
CA SER A 85 -8.44 0.60 5.00
C SER A 85 -8.48 -0.94 4.96
N GLY A 86 -8.49 -1.53 3.76
CA GLY A 86 -8.45 -2.97 3.54
C GLY A 86 -7.04 -3.58 3.62
N ASP A 87 -6.01 -2.74 3.67
CA ASP A 87 -4.62 -3.18 3.76
C ASP A 87 -4.34 -3.91 5.07
N MET A 88 -3.30 -4.76 5.04
CA MET A 88 -2.85 -5.48 6.22
C MET A 88 -1.33 -5.65 6.20
N MET A 89 -0.71 -5.52 7.35
CA MET A 89 0.72 -5.79 7.52
C MET A 89 0.91 -6.93 8.51
N CYS A 90 1.84 -7.84 8.19
CA CYS A 90 2.14 -9.03 8.98
C CYS A 90 3.65 -9.16 9.16
N ALA A 91 4.09 -9.53 10.35
CA ALA A 91 5.46 -9.95 10.61
C ALA A 91 5.48 -11.43 10.98
N THR A 92 6.47 -12.16 10.45
CA THR A 92 6.68 -13.58 10.75
C THR A 92 8.11 -13.84 11.23
N ILE A 93 8.25 -14.87 12.07
CA ILE A 93 9.53 -15.46 12.46
C ILE A 93 9.42 -16.96 12.19
N ASN A 94 10.33 -17.54 11.39
CA ASN A 94 10.28 -18.94 10.98
C ASN A 94 8.89 -19.31 10.38
N ASP A 95 8.34 -18.44 9.52
CA ASP A 95 7.01 -18.57 8.88
C ASP A 95 5.81 -18.58 9.86
N GLU A 96 6.04 -18.41 11.16
CA GLU A 96 5.00 -18.25 12.14
C GLU A 96 4.61 -16.77 12.28
N VAL A 97 3.32 -16.48 12.29
CA VAL A 97 2.80 -15.11 12.45
C VAL A 97 3.09 -14.60 13.86
N ARG A 98 3.78 -13.49 13.97
CA ARG A 98 4.19 -12.85 15.22
C ARG A 98 3.58 -11.47 15.42
N ALA A 99 3.06 -10.87 14.37
CA ALA A 99 2.25 -9.65 14.44
C ALA A 99 1.35 -9.54 13.22
N VAL A 100 0.17 -8.98 13.41
CA VAL A 100 -0.73 -8.55 12.33
C VAL A 100 -1.33 -7.21 12.71
N THR A 101 -1.39 -6.28 11.78
CA THR A 101 -2.00 -4.97 12.01
C THR A 101 -2.68 -4.43 10.75
N LYS A 102 -3.65 -3.55 10.96
CA LYS A 102 -4.28 -2.72 9.93
C LYS A 102 -3.71 -1.32 9.96
N PRO A 103 -3.90 -0.52 8.90
CA PRO A 103 -3.45 0.88 8.89
C PRO A 103 -4.15 1.70 9.98
N MET A 104 -3.40 2.59 10.59
CA MET A 104 -3.88 3.64 11.48
C MET A 104 -3.55 5.01 10.92
N VAL A 105 -4.32 6.01 11.30
CA VAL A 105 -4.15 7.40 10.84
C VAL A 105 -3.79 8.29 12.02
N ASN A 106 -2.73 9.08 11.84
CA ASN A 106 -2.34 10.14 12.76
C ASN A 106 -2.16 11.46 11.97
N GLY A 107 -3.16 12.33 12.03
CA GLY A 107 -3.22 13.52 11.19
C GLY A 107 -3.30 13.15 9.70
N THR A 108 -2.25 13.47 8.93
CA THR A 108 -2.12 13.12 7.51
C THR A 108 -1.28 11.87 7.27
N ILE A 109 -0.75 11.25 8.32
CA ILE A 109 0.14 10.10 8.23
C ILE A 109 -0.66 8.81 8.38
N ILE A 110 -0.53 7.90 7.41
CA ILE A 110 -1.01 6.53 7.50
C ILE A 110 0.17 5.64 7.89
N TYR A 111 0.00 4.82 8.92
CA TYR A 111 1.06 3.96 9.44
C TYR A 111 0.51 2.62 9.93
N TYR A 112 1.41 1.66 10.13
CA TYR A 112 1.11 0.30 10.58
C TYR A 112 1.86 0.04 11.89
N PRO A 113 1.19 0.07 13.06
CA PRO A 113 1.81 -0.25 14.34
C PRO A 113 1.97 -1.76 14.46
N LEU A 114 3.19 -2.26 14.43
CA LEU A 114 3.49 -3.67 14.64
C LEU A 114 4.01 -3.90 16.07
N SER A 115 3.38 -4.82 16.77
CA SER A 115 3.85 -5.38 18.05
C SER A 115 4.24 -6.83 17.80
N ILE A 116 5.52 -7.06 17.52
CA ILE A 116 6.04 -8.37 17.09
C ILE A 116 6.42 -9.18 18.33
N ALA A 117 5.74 -10.30 18.53
CA ALA A 117 5.94 -11.20 19.64
C ALA A 117 7.17 -12.11 19.46
N GLY A 118 7.93 -12.35 20.52
CA GLY A 118 9.10 -13.22 20.46
C GLY A 118 9.59 -13.67 21.85
N ASN A 119 10.46 -14.69 21.86
CA ASN A 119 11.02 -15.29 23.08
C ASN A 119 12.54 -15.13 23.08
N GLY A 120 13.12 -14.02 22.93
CA GLY A 120 14.57 -13.83 22.96
C GLY A 120 15.34 -14.71 21.97
N GLY A 121 16.61 -14.36 21.73
CA GLY A 121 17.48 -15.07 20.78
C GLY A 121 17.54 -14.40 19.41
N ASP A 122 18.48 -14.87 18.59
CA ASP A 122 18.73 -14.32 17.24
C ASP A 122 17.72 -14.86 16.23
N MET A 123 16.50 -14.31 16.28
CA MET A 123 15.43 -14.69 15.34
C MET A 123 15.27 -13.62 14.27
N THR A 124 15.27 -14.06 13.01
CA THR A 124 15.06 -13.18 11.87
C THR A 124 13.58 -12.97 11.62
N VAL A 125 13.20 -11.70 11.51
CA VAL A 125 11.84 -11.28 11.20
C VAL A 125 11.70 -11.06 9.70
N SER A 126 10.62 -11.56 9.10
CA SER A 126 10.17 -11.21 7.76
C SER A 126 8.95 -10.31 7.84
N LEU A 127 8.87 -9.33 6.93
CA LEU A 127 7.78 -8.37 6.87
C LEU A 127 6.97 -8.58 5.61
N HIS A 128 5.65 -8.62 5.75
CA HIS A 128 4.70 -8.80 4.66
C HIS A 128 3.67 -7.69 4.68
N TYR A 129 3.32 -7.19 3.50
CA TYR A 129 2.29 -6.18 3.31
C TYR A 129 1.31 -6.62 2.24
N TYR A 130 0.03 -6.75 2.58
CA TYR A 130 -1.06 -6.92 1.64
C TYR A 130 -1.62 -5.56 1.26
N CYS A 131 -1.57 -5.23 -0.02
CA CYS A 131 -2.19 -4.04 -0.60
C CYS A 131 -3.55 -4.42 -1.20
N ASP A 132 -4.61 -3.91 -0.61
CA ASP A 132 -5.98 -4.24 -1.02
C ASP A 132 -6.33 -3.66 -2.40
N ILE A 133 -5.87 -2.44 -2.71
CA ILE A 133 -6.10 -1.83 -4.04
C ILE A 133 -5.44 -2.63 -5.16
N LEU A 134 -4.21 -3.09 -4.94
CA LEU A 134 -3.44 -3.83 -5.94
C LEU A 134 -3.69 -5.34 -5.90
N HIS A 135 -4.38 -5.87 -4.88
CA HIS A 135 -4.53 -7.31 -4.64
C HIS A 135 -3.18 -8.04 -4.73
N ARG A 136 -2.18 -7.55 -3.97
CA ARG A 136 -0.81 -8.08 -3.94
C ARG A 136 -0.28 -8.16 -2.53
N ILE A 137 0.63 -9.15 -2.34
CA ILE A 137 1.43 -9.26 -1.12
C ILE A 137 2.88 -8.91 -1.47
N TYR A 138 3.43 -7.98 -0.74
CA TYR A 138 4.83 -7.58 -0.81
C TYR A 138 5.56 -8.16 0.39
N THR A 139 6.77 -8.69 0.17
CA THR A 139 7.53 -9.35 1.23
C THR A 139 8.96 -8.83 1.27
N ILE A 140 9.47 -8.62 2.47
CA ILE A 140 10.89 -8.45 2.75
C ILE A 140 11.29 -9.61 3.65
N SER A 141 11.93 -10.62 3.07
CA SER A 141 12.49 -11.73 3.84
C SER A 141 13.74 -11.26 4.59
N ASN A 142 13.93 -11.79 5.78
CA ASN A 142 15.09 -11.43 6.63
C ASN A 142 15.24 -9.91 6.82
N TRP A 143 14.12 -9.25 7.09
CA TRP A 143 14.05 -7.80 7.25
C TRP A 143 14.95 -7.28 8.37
N THR A 144 14.87 -7.90 9.56
CA THR A 144 15.66 -7.51 10.72
C THR A 144 15.79 -8.66 11.71
N LEU A 145 16.72 -8.56 12.65
CA LEU A 145 16.74 -9.42 13.83
C LEU A 145 15.70 -8.96 14.84
N PHE A 146 15.06 -9.92 15.51
CA PHE A 146 14.17 -9.60 16.60
C PHE A 146 14.95 -9.04 17.78
N ASN A 147 14.65 -7.82 18.20
CA ASN A 147 15.25 -7.16 19.36
C ASN A 147 14.23 -6.24 20.03
N ALA A 148 13.71 -6.67 21.18
CA ALA A 148 12.72 -5.91 21.92
C ALA A 148 13.26 -4.56 22.47
N ALA A 149 14.57 -4.44 22.67
CA ALA A 149 15.20 -3.22 23.18
C ALA A 149 15.61 -2.23 22.07
N ALA A 150 15.77 -2.70 20.82
CA ALA A 150 16.27 -1.89 19.71
C ALA A 150 15.54 -2.24 18.41
N ALA A 151 14.26 -1.89 18.36
CA ALA A 151 13.46 -2.05 17.13
C ALA A 151 13.98 -1.14 16.00
N PRO A 152 13.85 -1.53 14.74
CA PRO A 152 14.17 -0.68 13.62
C PRO A 152 13.37 0.63 13.68
N THR A 153 14.10 1.75 13.61
CA THR A 153 13.50 3.08 13.53
C THR A 153 14.04 3.80 12.31
N GLY A 154 13.24 4.63 11.67
CA GLY A 154 13.67 5.51 10.61
C GLY A 154 13.84 6.95 11.11
N GLU A 155 14.13 7.85 10.19
CA GLU A 155 14.06 9.27 10.44
C GLU A 155 12.66 9.64 10.95
N SER A 156 12.57 10.50 11.94
CA SER A 156 11.29 10.92 12.55
C SER A 156 10.51 9.80 13.27
N GLY A 157 11.15 8.69 13.63
CA GLY A 157 10.53 7.60 14.39
C GLY A 157 9.69 6.61 13.54
N TRP A 158 9.61 6.81 12.23
CA TRP A 158 8.87 5.94 11.29
C TRP A 158 9.83 5.10 10.47
N TYR A 159 9.71 3.79 10.54
CA TYR A 159 10.45 2.90 9.65
C TYR A 159 9.78 2.84 8.27
N LYS A 160 10.56 3.05 7.20
CA LYS A 160 10.08 3.01 5.81
C LYS A 160 10.72 1.85 5.05
N PRO A 161 10.07 0.68 5.00
CA PRO A 161 10.58 -0.46 4.26
C PRO A 161 10.57 -0.22 2.75
N LYS A 162 11.55 -0.79 2.05
CA LYS A 162 11.58 -0.81 0.59
C LYS A 162 11.08 -2.16 0.10
N PHE A 163 9.81 -2.24 -0.24
CA PHE A 163 9.22 -3.42 -0.87
C PHE A 163 9.56 -3.43 -2.36
N THR A 164 10.37 -4.37 -2.79
CA THR A 164 10.81 -4.51 -4.21
C THR A 164 10.30 -5.78 -4.87
N THR A 165 9.80 -6.74 -4.10
CA THR A 165 9.35 -8.05 -4.60
C THR A 165 7.90 -8.31 -4.21
N THR A 166 7.17 -8.97 -5.11
CA THR A 166 5.83 -9.51 -4.89
C THR A 166 5.89 -11.03 -4.91
N GLN A 167 5.15 -11.67 -4.05
CA GLN A 167 4.82 -13.08 -4.17
C GLN A 167 3.57 -13.27 -5.02
#